data_78b52782b71c171f2d1e5f48b3a1d60b
#
_entry.id   78b52782b71c171f2d1e5f48b3a1d60b
#
_cell.length_a   1.000
_cell.length_b   1.000
_cell.length_c   1.000
_cell.angle_alpha   90.00
_cell.angle_beta   90.00
_cell.angle_gamma   90.00
#
_symmetry.space_group_name_H-M   'P 1'
#
loop_
_entity.id
_entity.type
_entity.pdbx_description
1 polymer ?
#
loop_
_entity_poly.entity_id
_entity_poly.type
_entity_poly.pdbx_seq_one_letter_code
_entity_poly.pdbx_strand_id
1 'polypeptide(L)'
;MKKTILAIAVLAFATTGVFAQGKKLEAAPKVTTTTAAPAPAANAPAAPTTTIKFKDETHDFGTLKEGDPAEAEFSFTNTGKKPLIIQNVQPGCGCTTPFWSKDPVAPGKTGVIKASYGTKGRVGSFNKNITVTSTAGTNVIYIKGTVEKAPESSAPQNSSMMKTN
;
A
#
# COMPACT_ATOMS: atom_id res chain seq x y z
N MET A 1 -35.38 28.01 11.70
CA MET A 1 -36.29 28.87 10.91
C MET A 1 -35.60 29.26 9.61
N LYS A 2 -36.35 29.19 8.55
CA LYS A 2 -36.11 29.52 7.14
C LYS A 2 -35.60 28.41 6.26
N LYS A 3 -36.64 27.71 5.74
CA LYS A 3 -36.71 26.96 4.50
C LYS A 3 -36.55 27.89 3.31
N THR A 4 -35.81 27.50 2.28
CA THR A 4 -36.07 27.98 0.93
C THR A 4 -35.85 26.77 -0.04
N ILE A 5 -36.96 26.36 -0.54
CA ILE A 5 -37.19 25.46 -1.70
C ILE A 5 -37.03 26.36 -2.92
N LEU A 6 -36.26 25.93 -3.93
CA LEU A 6 -36.53 26.37 -5.30
C LEU A 6 -36.36 25.19 -6.26
N ALA A 7 -37.44 24.92 -6.94
CA ALA A 7 -37.63 23.87 -7.94
C ALA A 7 -37.39 24.44 -9.36
N ILE A 8 -37.34 23.50 -10.32
CA ILE A 8 -37.68 23.64 -11.77
C ILE A 8 -36.51 24.05 -12.68
N ALA A 9 -36.04 23.20 -13.61
CA ALA A 9 -36.60 23.10 -14.95
C ALA A 9 -36.09 21.87 -15.72
N VAL A 10 -37.07 21.12 -16.20
CA VAL A 10 -36.97 20.10 -17.23
C VAL A 10 -36.77 20.79 -18.59
N LEU A 11 -35.82 20.35 -19.39
CA LEU A 11 -35.87 20.57 -20.84
C LEU A 11 -35.46 19.31 -21.59
N ALA A 12 -36.48 18.67 -22.17
CA ALA A 12 -36.34 17.62 -23.13
C ALA A 12 -36.08 18.22 -24.53
N PHE A 13 -35.07 17.71 -25.21
CA PHE A 13 -34.97 17.87 -26.67
C PHE A 13 -34.80 16.50 -27.32
N ALA A 14 -35.86 16.03 -27.92
CA ALA A 14 -35.86 14.96 -28.88
C ALA A 14 -35.62 15.54 -30.28
N THR A 15 -34.62 15.03 -31.00
CA THR A 15 -34.66 15.13 -32.47
C THR A 15 -34.19 13.80 -33.08
N THR A 16 -35.17 13.17 -33.68
CA THR A 16 -35.07 12.05 -34.63
C THR A 16 -34.36 12.49 -35.91
N GLY A 17 -33.41 11.70 -36.36
CA GLY A 17 -32.79 11.82 -37.67
C GLY A 17 -32.50 10.44 -38.26
N VAL A 18 -33.50 9.93 -39.01
CA VAL A 18 -33.39 8.75 -39.88
C VAL A 18 -32.71 9.18 -41.17
N PHE A 19 -31.65 8.52 -41.59
CA PHE A 19 -31.28 8.44 -43.00
C PHE A 19 -30.83 7.03 -43.37
N ALA A 20 -31.49 6.53 -44.38
CA ALA A 20 -31.38 5.20 -44.94
C ALA A 20 -30.30 5.09 -46.01
N GLN A 21 -29.77 3.87 -46.14
CA GLN A 21 -29.40 3.13 -47.35
C GLN A 21 -28.27 3.67 -48.26
N GLY A 22 -27.34 2.81 -48.50
CA GLY A 22 -26.41 2.87 -49.63
C GLY A 22 -25.55 1.61 -49.73
N LYS A 23 -26.14 0.54 -50.26
CA LYS A 23 -25.47 -0.70 -50.64
C LYS A 23 -24.63 -0.47 -51.87
N LYS A 24 -23.34 -0.73 -51.80
CA LYS A 24 -22.54 -1.09 -53.00
C LYS A 24 -21.35 -1.96 -52.62
N LEU A 25 -21.42 -3.21 -53.01
CA LEU A 25 -20.32 -4.12 -53.16
C LEU A 25 -19.46 -3.62 -54.31
N GLU A 26 -18.16 -3.47 -54.13
CA GLU A 26 -17.21 -3.75 -55.22
C GLU A 26 -15.77 -3.84 -54.68
N ALA A 27 -15.16 -4.95 -55.05
CA ALA A 27 -13.74 -5.17 -55.39
C ALA A 27 -12.67 -4.90 -54.31
N ALA A 28 -12.07 -5.98 -53.85
CA ALA A 28 -10.75 -6.00 -53.23
C ALA A 28 -9.67 -5.47 -54.19
N PRO A 29 -8.69 -4.73 -53.69
CA PRO A 29 -7.35 -4.79 -54.23
C PRO A 29 -6.34 -5.29 -53.17
N LYS A 30 -5.74 -6.40 -53.51
CA LYS A 30 -4.30 -6.73 -53.45
C LYS A 30 -3.54 -6.14 -52.25
N VAL A 31 -3.25 -7.04 -51.32
CA VAL A 31 -2.25 -6.86 -50.27
C VAL A 31 -0.90 -6.48 -50.87
N THR A 32 -0.49 -5.26 -50.66
CA THR A 32 0.92 -4.86 -50.83
C THR A 32 1.50 -4.86 -49.38
N THR A 33 2.30 -5.86 -49.13
CA THR A 33 3.15 -5.96 -47.94
C THR A 33 4.18 -4.84 -47.96
N THR A 34 3.86 -3.71 -47.37
CA THR A 34 4.89 -2.71 -47.05
C THR A 34 5.43 -3.06 -45.67
N THR A 35 6.59 -3.67 -45.66
CA THR A 35 7.46 -3.83 -44.49
C THR A 35 7.73 -2.44 -43.91
N ALA A 36 6.95 -2.05 -42.93
CA ALA A 36 7.29 -0.90 -42.08
C ALA A 36 8.44 -1.30 -41.18
N ALA A 37 9.61 -0.75 -41.45
CA ALA A 37 10.76 -0.80 -40.57
C ALA A 37 10.35 -0.36 -39.14
N PRO A 38 10.87 -0.99 -38.08
CA PRO A 38 10.62 -0.51 -36.72
C PRO A 38 11.26 0.87 -36.60
N ALA A 39 10.42 1.87 -36.33
CA ALA A 39 10.88 3.19 -35.94
C ALA A 39 11.82 3.04 -34.75
N PRO A 40 12.97 3.71 -34.71
CA PRO A 40 13.83 3.68 -33.54
C PRO A 40 13.04 4.23 -32.36
N ALA A 41 12.91 3.43 -31.32
CA ALA A 41 12.36 3.85 -30.05
C ALA A 41 13.08 5.13 -29.63
N ALA A 42 12.33 6.24 -29.64
CA ALA A 42 12.83 7.50 -29.15
C ALA A 42 13.37 7.27 -27.74
N ASN A 43 14.66 7.51 -27.59
CA ASN A 43 15.36 7.52 -26.32
C ASN A 43 14.73 8.63 -25.47
N ALA A 44 13.66 8.31 -24.75
CA ALA A 44 13.13 9.20 -23.74
C ALA A 44 14.28 9.40 -22.74
N PRO A 45 14.67 10.65 -22.42
CA PRO A 45 15.68 10.90 -21.42
C PRO A 45 15.18 10.25 -20.12
N ALA A 46 15.92 9.25 -19.63
CA ALA A 46 15.61 8.56 -18.41
C ALA A 46 15.39 9.61 -17.32
N ALA A 47 14.16 9.75 -16.84
CA ALA A 47 13.86 10.62 -15.73
C ALA A 47 14.83 10.26 -14.60
N PRO A 48 15.46 11.23 -13.94
CA PRO A 48 16.48 10.95 -12.95
C PRO A 48 15.84 10.11 -11.85
N THR A 49 16.21 8.84 -11.85
CA THR A 49 15.61 7.78 -11.07
C THR A 49 15.96 8.01 -9.61
N THR A 50 14.98 8.34 -8.81
CA THR A 50 15.07 8.19 -7.37
C THR A 50 15.01 6.70 -7.09
N THR A 51 15.93 6.15 -6.32
CA THR A 51 15.99 4.73 -6.01
C THR A 51 16.07 4.54 -4.51
N ILE A 52 15.24 3.67 -3.99
CA ILE A 52 15.23 3.28 -2.58
C ILE A 52 15.86 1.89 -2.46
N LYS A 53 16.72 1.70 -1.47
CA LYS A 53 17.27 0.40 -1.10
C LYS A 53 17.04 0.15 0.39
N PHE A 54 16.26 -0.86 0.71
CA PHE A 54 16.10 -1.33 2.08
C PHE A 54 17.32 -2.14 2.50
N LYS A 55 17.73 -1.99 3.77
CA LYS A 55 18.76 -2.83 4.38
C LYS A 55 18.24 -4.25 4.52
N ASP A 56 17.03 -4.38 5.06
CA ASP A 56 16.30 -5.62 5.23
C ASP A 56 14.84 -5.38 4.79
N GLU A 57 14.31 -6.25 3.95
CA GLU A 57 12.91 -6.16 3.49
C GLU A 57 11.96 -7.01 4.34
N THR A 58 12.53 -7.86 5.22
CA THR A 58 11.75 -8.73 6.10
C THR A 58 12.30 -8.64 7.52
N HIS A 59 11.42 -8.37 8.47
CA HIS A 59 11.74 -8.44 9.90
C HIS A 59 11.09 -9.68 10.51
N ASP A 60 11.91 -10.54 11.12
CA ASP A 60 11.46 -11.72 11.84
C ASP A 60 11.50 -11.47 13.34
N PHE A 61 10.35 -11.43 13.96
CA PHE A 61 10.23 -11.26 15.40
C PHE A 61 10.54 -12.54 16.20
N GLY A 62 10.65 -13.69 15.50
CA GLY A 62 10.70 -14.98 16.18
C GLY A 62 9.42 -15.26 16.97
N THR A 63 9.57 -15.67 18.23
CA THR A 63 8.45 -15.96 19.11
C THR A 63 8.18 -14.77 20.03
N LEU A 64 6.95 -14.28 20.00
CA LEU A 64 6.43 -13.18 20.81
C LEU A 64 5.41 -13.72 21.83
N LYS A 65 5.26 -13.03 22.94
CA LYS A 65 4.14 -13.26 23.88
C LYS A 65 2.97 -12.37 23.51
N GLU A 66 1.78 -12.91 23.65
CA GLU A 66 0.55 -12.13 23.50
C GLU A 66 0.47 -11.02 24.55
N GLY A 67 0.07 -9.82 24.14
CA GLY A 67 -0.16 -8.67 25.01
C GLY A 67 0.45 -7.40 24.45
N ASP A 68 1.76 -7.24 24.57
CA ASP A 68 2.46 -6.03 24.16
C ASP A 68 2.65 -5.97 22.63
N PRO A 69 2.53 -4.77 22.03
CA PRO A 69 2.82 -4.62 20.60
C PRO A 69 4.31 -4.85 20.32
N ALA A 70 4.61 -5.52 19.21
CA ALA A 70 5.96 -5.75 18.74
C ALA A 70 6.35 -4.71 17.70
N GLU A 71 7.52 -4.10 17.85
CA GLU A 71 7.99 -3.04 16.97
C GLU A 71 9.13 -3.52 16.06
N ALA A 72 8.99 -3.25 14.77
CA ALA A 72 10.02 -3.46 13.76
C ALA A 72 10.49 -2.12 13.21
N GLU A 73 11.76 -2.03 12.86
CA GLU A 73 12.38 -0.88 12.25
C GLU A 73 13.02 -1.28 10.92
N PHE A 74 12.63 -0.61 9.84
CA PHE A 74 13.15 -0.81 8.50
C PHE A 74 13.96 0.40 8.07
N SER A 75 15.26 0.22 8.00
CA SER A 75 16.17 1.24 7.48
C SER A 75 16.27 1.14 5.98
N PHE A 76 16.20 2.27 5.30
CA PHE A 76 16.40 2.36 3.86
C PHE A 76 17.36 3.49 3.50
N THR A 77 18.03 3.37 2.36
CA THR A 77 18.95 4.38 1.84
C THR A 77 18.41 4.90 0.51
N ASN A 78 18.45 6.21 0.33
CA ASN A 78 18.23 6.82 -0.98
C ASN A 78 19.49 6.66 -1.82
N THR A 79 19.48 5.71 -2.75
CA THR A 79 20.58 5.46 -3.68
C THR A 79 20.42 6.23 -5.01
N GLY A 80 19.35 7.03 -5.14
CA GLY A 80 19.11 7.89 -6.27
C GLY A 80 19.87 9.21 -6.22
N LYS A 81 19.62 10.07 -7.20
CA LYS A 81 20.25 11.38 -7.33
C LYS A 81 19.36 12.56 -6.90
N LYS A 82 18.09 12.29 -6.57
CA LYS A 82 17.11 13.28 -6.10
C LYS A 82 16.63 12.95 -4.69
N PRO A 83 16.12 13.92 -3.93
CA PRO A 83 15.50 13.65 -2.63
C PRO A 83 14.37 12.63 -2.75
N LEU A 84 14.35 11.66 -1.83
CA LEU A 84 13.35 10.61 -1.72
C LEU A 84 12.31 11.00 -0.66
N ILE A 85 11.04 10.94 -1.01
CA ILE A 85 9.93 11.22 -0.09
C ILE A 85 9.09 9.96 0.02
N ILE A 86 8.86 9.49 1.24
CA ILE A 86 7.87 8.45 1.52
C ILE A 86 6.49 9.10 1.56
N GLN A 87 5.65 8.77 0.59
CA GLN A 87 4.33 9.35 0.41
C GLN A 87 3.28 8.62 1.25
N ASN A 88 3.37 7.29 1.29
CA ASN A 88 2.43 6.44 2.02
C ASN A 88 3.09 5.15 2.49
N VAL A 89 2.62 4.62 3.62
CA VAL A 89 2.98 3.30 4.13
C VAL A 89 1.68 2.60 4.52
N GLN A 90 1.30 1.60 3.73
CA GLN A 90 0.01 0.89 3.84
C GLN A 90 0.24 -0.53 4.34
N PRO A 91 -0.17 -0.89 5.56
CA PRO A 91 -0.14 -2.27 6.02
C PRO A 91 -1.25 -3.09 5.35
N GLY A 92 -0.98 -4.37 5.10
CA GLY A 92 -1.95 -5.31 4.53
C GLY A 92 -3.06 -5.73 5.49
N CYS A 93 -3.01 -5.32 6.77
CA CYS A 93 -4.05 -5.59 7.78
C CYS A 93 -4.14 -4.43 8.79
N GLY A 94 -5.27 -4.31 9.46
CA GLY A 94 -5.45 -3.37 10.58
C GLY A 94 -4.70 -3.77 11.88
N CYS A 95 -3.88 -4.82 11.83
CA CYS A 95 -3.08 -5.33 12.95
C CYS A 95 -1.69 -4.68 13.04
N THR A 96 -1.32 -3.88 12.06
CA THR A 96 -0.01 -3.21 11.97
C THR A 96 -0.22 -1.72 11.83
N THR A 97 0.47 -0.95 12.67
CA THR A 97 0.46 0.52 12.60
C THR A 97 1.84 1.00 12.15
N PRO A 98 1.96 1.56 10.94
CA PRO A 98 3.22 2.10 10.46
C PRO A 98 3.44 3.53 10.95
N PHE A 99 4.71 3.89 11.10
CA PHE A 99 5.15 5.24 11.41
C PHE A 99 6.41 5.58 10.60
N TRP A 100 6.45 6.74 9.96
CA TRP A 100 7.57 7.19 9.15
C TRP A 100 7.67 8.72 9.12
N SER A 101 8.86 9.27 8.83
CA SER A 101 9.01 10.70 8.54
C SER A 101 8.54 11.01 7.12
N LYS A 102 7.90 12.16 6.96
CA LYS A 102 7.54 12.75 5.66
C LYS A 102 8.64 13.65 5.10
N ASP A 103 9.73 13.83 5.83
CA ASP A 103 10.84 14.66 5.38
C ASP A 103 11.57 14.02 4.19
N PRO A 104 12.01 14.84 3.24
CA PRO A 104 12.79 14.35 2.12
C PRO A 104 14.14 13.78 2.57
N VAL A 105 14.44 12.55 2.17
CA VAL A 105 15.74 11.90 2.41
C VAL A 105 16.67 12.24 1.25
N ALA A 106 17.73 12.99 1.54
CA ALA A 106 18.71 13.41 0.52
C ALA A 106 19.47 12.21 -0.09
N PRO A 107 20.03 12.34 -1.30
CA PRO A 107 20.85 11.32 -1.93
C PRO A 107 21.95 10.80 -0.99
N GLY A 108 22.12 9.48 -0.91
CA GLY A 108 23.08 8.81 -0.05
C GLY A 108 22.72 8.79 1.45
N LYS A 109 21.61 9.41 1.85
CA LYS A 109 21.16 9.41 3.26
C LYS A 109 20.18 8.27 3.52
N THR A 110 20.07 7.91 4.80
CA THR A 110 19.22 6.84 5.31
C THR A 110 17.97 7.43 5.96
N GLY A 111 16.83 6.78 5.74
CA GLY A 111 15.59 7.00 6.45
C GLY A 111 15.14 5.72 7.15
N VAL A 112 14.08 5.84 7.96
CA VAL A 112 13.56 4.74 8.77
C VAL A 112 12.03 4.70 8.67
N ILE A 113 11.50 3.49 8.55
CA ILE A 113 10.07 3.19 8.68
C ILE A 113 9.92 2.26 9.88
N LYS A 114 9.06 2.62 10.83
CA LYS A 114 8.72 1.77 11.97
C LYS A 114 7.37 1.12 11.72
N ALA A 115 7.20 -0.10 12.21
CA ALA A 115 5.94 -0.83 12.16
C ALA A 115 5.67 -1.48 13.51
N SER A 116 4.53 -1.17 14.10
CA SER A 116 4.08 -1.76 15.36
C SER A 116 3.00 -2.80 15.07
N TYR A 117 3.25 -4.04 15.46
CA TYR A 117 2.32 -5.16 15.30
C TYR A 117 1.61 -5.46 16.63
N GLY A 118 0.29 -5.36 16.63
CA GLY A 118 -0.53 -5.69 17.80
C GLY A 118 -0.67 -7.20 17.97
N THR A 119 -0.16 -7.75 19.07
CA THR A 119 -0.15 -9.18 19.36
C THR A 119 -1.41 -9.66 20.10
N LYS A 120 -2.11 -8.76 20.78
CA LYS A 120 -3.27 -9.08 21.63
C LYS A 120 -4.41 -9.70 20.81
N GLY A 121 -4.88 -10.87 21.21
CA GLY A 121 -5.92 -11.63 20.52
C GLY A 121 -5.45 -12.26 19.20
N ARG A 122 -4.13 -12.43 18.99
CA ARG A 122 -3.57 -12.91 17.72
C ARG A 122 -2.53 -14.01 17.90
N VAL A 123 -2.90 -15.02 18.68
CA VAL A 123 -2.06 -16.21 18.89
C VAL A 123 -1.88 -16.97 17.58
N GLY A 124 -0.66 -17.43 17.32
CA GLY A 124 -0.27 -18.18 16.10
C GLY A 124 0.75 -17.46 15.24
N SER A 125 1.14 -18.11 14.16
CA SER A 125 2.12 -17.58 13.21
C SER A 125 1.50 -16.47 12.34
N PHE A 126 2.28 -15.46 12.05
CA PHE A 126 1.89 -14.38 11.15
C PHE A 126 2.97 -14.05 10.14
N ASN A 127 2.53 -13.60 8.98
CA ASN A 127 3.35 -12.98 7.94
C ASN A 127 2.51 -11.87 7.32
N LYS A 128 2.94 -10.61 7.49
CA LYS A 128 2.20 -9.43 7.05
C LYS A 128 3.06 -8.59 6.14
N ASN A 129 2.46 -8.12 5.06
CA ASN A 129 3.09 -7.19 4.14
C ASN A 129 2.76 -5.73 4.51
N ILE A 130 3.68 -4.84 4.17
CA ILE A 130 3.54 -3.40 4.30
C ILE A 130 3.99 -2.79 2.98
N THR A 131 3.09 -2.13 2.29
CA THR A 131 3.37 -1.46 1.02
C THR A 131 3.87 -0.05 1.27
N VAL A 132 5.05 0.26 0.79
CA VAL A 132 5.71 1.56 0.90
C VAL A 132 5.67 2.26 -0.44
N THR A 133 4.96 3.38 -0.54
CA THR A 133 4.88 4.22 -1.73
C THR A 133 5.76 5.45 -1.53
N SER A 134 6.66 5.67 -2.47
CA SER A 134 7.61 6.79 -2.44
C SER A 134 7.75 7.43 -3.81
N THR A 135 8.50 8.52 -3.88
CA THR A 135 8.89 9.15 -5.16
C THR A 135 9.78 8.26 -6.04
N ALA A 136 10.33 7.17 -5.48
CA ALA A 136 11.09 6.15 -6.20
C ALA A 136 10.23 4.99 -6.72
N GLY A 137 8.92 4.99 -6.43
CA GLY A 137 7.99 3.91 -6.75
C GLY A 137 7.48 3.19 -5.53
N THR A 138 6.99 1.97 -5.72
CA THR A 138 6.37 1.15 -4.67
C THR A 138 7.25 -0.04 -4.33
N ASN A 139 7.48 -0.24 -3.04
CA ASN A 139 8.18 -1.39 -2.47
C ASN A 139 7.29 -2.11 -1.47
N VAL A 140 7.58 -3.38 -1.19
CA VAL A 140 6.86 -4.17 -0.18
C VAL A 140 7.87 -4.71 0.82
N ILE A 141 7.61 -4.47 2.10
CA ILE A 141 8.37 -5.02 3.21
C ILE A 141 7.48 -5.94 4.03
N TYR A 142 8.08 -6.84 4.80
CA TYR A 142 7.36 -7.89 5.52
C TYR A 142 7.74 -7.94 6.99
N ILE A 143 6.76 -8.25 7.83
CA ILE A 143 6.96 -8.65 9.22
C ILE A 143 6.41 -10.06 9.41
N LYS A 144 7.14 -10.90 10.12
CA LYS A 144 6.74 -12.27 10.42
C LYS A 144 7.13 -12.67 11.83
N GLY A 145 6.49 -13.70 12.33
CA GLY A 145 6.77 -14.26 13.65
C GLY A 145 5.67 -15.20 14.12
N THR A 146 5.75 -15.61 15.38
CA THR A 146 4.73 -16.44 16.03
C THR A 146 4.38 -15.80 17.37
N VAL A 147 3.09 -15.62 17.63
CA VAL A 147 2.58 -15.15 18.93
C VAL A 147 2.12 -16.33 19.75
N GLU A 148 2.69 -16.50 20.93
CA GLU A 148 2.27 -17.48 21.92
C GLU A 148 1.29 -16.84 22.91
N LYS A 149 0.33 -17.64 23.39
CA LYS A 149 -0.60 -17.20 24.43
C LYS A 149 0.20 -16.76 25.66
N ALA A 150 -0.12 -15.56 26.18
CA ALA A 150 0.43 -15.15 27.47
C ALA A 150 0.04 -16.18 28.54
N PRO A 151 0.94 -16.54 29.46
CA PRO A 151 0.56 -17.36 30.61
C PRO A 151 -0.56 -16.64 31.33
N GLU A 152 -1.66 -17.36 31.59
CA GLU A 152 -2.74 -16.82 32.40
C GLU A 152 -2.12 -16.44 33.75
N SER A 153 -2.10 -15.14 34.04
CA SER A 153 -1.74 -14.66 35.37
C SER A 153 -2.70 -15.35 36.35
N SER A 154 -2.19 -16.28 37.11
CA SER A 154 -2.95 -16.88 38.21
C SER A 154 -3.45 -15.71 39.05
N ALA A 155 -4.75 -15.42 39.00
CA ALA A 155 -5.36 -14.46 39.89
C ALA A 155 -4.92 -14.87 41.31
N PRO A 156 -4.50 -13.95 42.16
CA PRO A 156 -4.19 -14.29 43.55
C PRO A 156 -5.41 -15.00 44.12
N GLN A 157 -5.27 -16.29 44.42
CA GLN A 157 -6.28 -17.01 45.17
C GLN A 157 -6.32 -16.35 46.50
N ASN A 158 -7.33 -15.51 46.69
CA ASN A 158 -7.65 -14.94 47.97
C ASN A 158 -8.12 -16.11 48.86
N SER A 159 -7.18 -16.74 49.53
CA SER A 159 -7.46 -17.69 50.60
C SER A 159 -8.06 -16.90 51.74
N SER A 160 -9.35 -16.58 51.63
CA SER A 160 -10.14 -16.15 52.78
C SER A 160 -10.10 -17.27 53.77
N MET A 161 -9.18 -17.19 54.71
CA MET A 161 -9.23 -17.98 55.93
C MET A 161 -10.56 -17.71 56.60
N MET A 162 -11.48 -18.64 56.41
CA MET A 162 -12.61 -18.78 57.34
C MET A 162 -12.05 -19.15 58.71
N LYS A 163 -11.90 -18.16 59.53
CA LYS A 163 -11.65 -18.35 60.96
C LYS A 163 -13.00 -18.71 61.60
N THR A 164 -13.27 -20.00 61.73
CA THR A 164 -14.36 -20.49 62.59
C THR A 164 -13.90 -20.37 64.00
N ASN A 165 -14.67 -19.61 64.78
CA ASN A 165 -14.60 -19.53 66.24
C ASN A 165 -15.66 -20.48 66.82
#